data_1d9ea9c008306b02ede6f821ceb3738a
#
_entry.id   1d9ea9c008306b02ede6f821ceb3738a
#
_cell.length_a   1.000
_cell.length_b   1.000
_cell.length_c   1.000
_cell.angle_alpha   90.00
_cell.angle_beta   90.00
_cell.angle_gamma   90.00
#
_symmetry.space_group_name_H-M   'P 1'
#
loop_
_entity.id
_entity.type
_entity.pdbx_description
1 polymer ?
#
loop_
_entity_poly.entity_id
_entity_poly.type
_entity_poly.pdbx_seq_one_letter_code
_entity_poly.pdbx_strand_id
1 'polypeptide(L)'
;MKPEIQAARELLKDLTPLKTDCGAYCGGACCKSDSADEEGMLLFPGEEAAYCDCAWARVKPAQFEGLPQAHILVCDGRCPRDERPLACRLFPVAPHKTAGGFKAALDRRAFAVCPLAGYGMSAFDRAFVNACTQAFDALSQDDECREYLTAWSALMDEYARGL
;
A
#
# COMPACT_ATOMS: atom_id res chain seq x y z
N MET A 1 14.50 5.10 -7.73
CA MET A 1 13.06 5.30 -7.38
C MET A 1 12.50 6.45 -8.23
N LYS A 2 11.33 6.28 -8.82
CA LYS A 2 10.65 7.29 -9.67
C LYS A 2 10.26 8.54 -8.86
N PRO A 3 10.30 9.75 -9.47
CA PRO A 3 9.92 10.99 -8.78
C PRO A 3 8.49 10.99 -8.23
N GLU A 4 7.56 10.36 -8.94
CA GLU A 4 6.14 10.24 -8.56
C GLU A 4 5.97 9.39 -7.29
N ILE A 5 6.74 8.31 -7.17
CA ILE A 5 6.76 7.46 -5.96
C ILE A 5 7.36 8.25 -4.79
N GLN A 6 8.42 9.01 -5.05
CA GLN A 6 9.05 9.82 -4.00
C GLN A 6 8.11 10.92 -3.52
N ALA A 7 7.39 11.60 -4.43
CA ALA A 7 6.38 12.58 -4.08
C ALA A 7 5.24 11.97 -3.26
N ALA A 8 4.73 10.80 -3.65
CA ALA A 8 3.69 10.09 -2.91
C ALA A 8 4.17 9.67 -1.50
N ARG A 9 5.43 9.23 -1.36
CA ARG A 9 6.02 8.88 -0.06
C ARG A 9 6.15 10.09 0.87
N GLU A 10 6.49 11.26 0.32
CA GLU A 10 6.60 12.50 1.11
C GLU A 10 5.23 12.98 1.61
N LEU A 11 4.17 12.88 0.78
CA LEU A 11 2.80 13.18 1.19
C LEU A 11 2.33 12.34 2.40
N LEU A 12 2.83 11.12 2.53
CA LEU A 12 2.43 10.16 3.55
C LEU A 12 3.45 9.99 4.69
N LYS A 13 4.51 10.81 4.70
CA LYS A 13 5.67 10.62 5.58
C LYS A 13 5.30 10.51 7.06
N ASP A 14 4.48 11.44 7.55
CA ASP A 14 4.11 11.57 8.95
C ASP A 14 2.65 11.17 9.23
N LEU A 15 1.96 10.64 8.23
CA LEU A 15 0.55 10.28 8.33
C LEU A 15 0.35 8.79 8.56
N THR A 16 -0.67 8.47 9.32
CA THR A 16 -1.18 7.11 9.53
C THR A 16 -2.71 7.14 9.50
N PRO A 17 -3.38 5.99 9.38
CA PRO A 17 -4.84 5.91 9.44
C PRO A 17 -5.48 6.57 10.67
N LEU A 18 -4.74 6.72 11.76
CA LEU A 18 -5.16 7.44 12.96
C LEU A 18 -4.33 8.71 13.15
N LYS A 19 -4.80 9.64 13.97
CA LYS A 19 -4.02 10.83 14.37
C LYS A 19 -2.75 10.48 15.18
N THR A 20 -2.73 9.31 15.76
CA THR A 20 -1.58 8.72 16.45
C THR A 20 -1.06 7.54 15.64
N ASP A 21 0.13 7.03 15.96
CA ASP A 21 0.64 5.83 15.28
C ASP A 21 -0.35 4.67 15.41
N CYS A 22 -0.95 4.26 14.29
CA CYS A 22 -1.91 3.16 14.28
C CYS A 22 -1.29 1.82 14.70
N GLY A 23 0.03 1.66 14.52
CA GLY A 23 0.77 0.48 14.96
C GLY A 23 0.74 0.32 16.49
N ALA A 24 0.71 1.43 17.23
CA ALA A 24 0.56 1.38 18.69
C ALA A 24 -0.81 0.84 19.12
N TYR A 25 -1.85 1.08 18.32
CA TYR A 25 -3.21 0.61 18.59
C TYR A 25 -3.35 -0.93 18.41
N CYS A 26 -2.79 -1.48 17.33
CA CYS A 26 -2.97 -2.89 16.97
C CYS A 26 -1.72 -3.75 17.17
N GLY A 27 -0.64 -3.19 17.73
CA GLY A 27 0.64 -3.89 17.87
C GLY A 27 1.29 -4.24 16.53
N GLY A 28 1.03 -3.45 15.49
CA GLY A 28 1.60 -3.66 14.17
C GLY A 28 1.04 -4.90 13.44
N ALA A 29 -0.26 -5.18 13.58
CA ALA A 29 -0.88 -6.39 13.02
C ALA A 29 -0.59 -6.59 11.53
N CYS A 30 -0.57 -5.49 10.73
CA CYS A 30 -0.24 -5.54 9.31
C CYS A 30 1.23 -5.86 9.00
N CYS A 31 2.11 -5.82 10.01
CA CYS A 31 3.53 -6.16 9.89
C CYS A 31 3.82 -7.58 10.39
N LYS A 32 2.81 -8.32 10.84
CA LYS A 32 2.94 -9.71 11.29
C LYS A 32 2.48 -10.61 10.16
N SER A 33 3.34 -11.51 9.72
CA SER A 33 2.99 -12.56 8.77
C SER A 33 3.11 -13.88 9.46
N ASP A 34 2.11 -14.73 9.32
CA ASP A 34 2.12 -16.11 9.85
C ASP A 34 2.94 -17.05 8.95
N SER A 35 3.19 -16.66 7.70
CA SER A 35 4.03 -17.38 6.74
C SER A 35 5.21 -16.50 6.32
N ALA A 36 6.38 -16.74 6.90
CA ALA A 36 7.59 -15.93 6.69
C ALA A 36 8.10 -15.90 5.24
N ASP A 37 7.59 -16.71 4.34
CA ASP A 37 8.13 -16.87 3.00
C ASP A 37 7.18 -16.52 1.84
N GLU A 38 5.90 -16.35 2.05
CA GLU A 38 4.92 -16.18 0.95
C GLU A 38 4.13 -14.87 1.01
N GLU A 39 4.08 -14.21 2.15
CA GLU A 39 3.34 -12.96 2.33
C GLU A 39 4.29 -11.77 2.32
N GLY A 40 3.86 -10.72 1.64
CA GLY A 40 4.62 -9.48 1.55
C GLY A 40 3.75 -8.33 1.09
N MET A 41 4.30 -7.14 1.15
CA MET A 41 3.62 -5.96 0.65
C MET A 41 4.02 -5.70 -0.80
N LEU A 42 3.03 -5.44 -1.65
CA LEU A 42 3.23 -5.03 -3.03
C LEU A 42 4.14 -3.80 -3.12
N LEU A 43 5.09 -3.84 -4.04
CA LEU A 43 5.93 -2.70 -4.40
C LEU A 43 5.40 -2.03 -5.65
N PHE A 44 5.49 -0.71 -5.71
CA PHE A 44 5.22 0.03 -6.93
C PHE A 44 6.33 -0.18 -7.97
N PRO A 45 6.04 -0.08 -9.27
CA PRO A 45 7.01 -0.28 -10.35
C PRO A 45 8.24 0.63 -10.21
N GLY A 46 9.43 0.03 -10.06
CA GLY A 46 10.70 0.74 -9.85
C GLY A 46 11.02 1.02 -8.37
N GLU A 47 10.14 0.65 -7.44
CA GLU A 47 10.42 0.75 -6.01
C GLU A 47 11.32 -0.38 -5.52
N GLU A 48 11.29 -1.55 -6.17
CA GLU A 48 12.09 -2.73 -5.83
C GLU A 48 13.59 -2.46 -5.77
N ALA A 49 14.10 -1.60 -6.65
CA ALA A 49 15.52 -1.25 -6.68
C ALA A 49 16.03 -0.61 -5.38
N ALA A 50 15.15 0.01 -4.60
CA ALA A 50 15.51 0.61 -3.32
C ALA A 50 15.73 -0.42 -2.20
N TYR A 51 15.33 -1.67 -2.41
CA TYR A 51 15.35 -2.72 -1.38
C TYR A 51 16.25 -3.90 -1.72
N CYS A 52 17.01 -3.86 -2.83
CA CYS A 52 17.86 -4.96 -3.27
C CYS A 52 18.93 -5.35 -2.23
N ASP A 53 19.50 -4.37 -1.53
CA ASP A 53 20.55 -4.56 -0.52
C ASP A 53 20.03 -4.33 0.92
N CYS A 54 18.74 -4.47 1.12
CA CYS A 54 18.11 -4.18 2.39
C CYS A 54 18.32 -5.33 3.39
N ALA A 55 18.85 -5.03 4.56
CA ALA A 55 19.14 -6.05 5.57
C ALA A 55 17.91 -6.59 6.32
N TRP A 56 16.80 -5.81 6.33
CA TRP A 56 15.57 -6.13 7.07
C TRP A 56 14.44 -6.67 6.18
N ALA A 57 14.66 -6.78 4.86
CA ALA A 57 13.65 -7.27 3.94
C ALA A 57 14.25 -7.92 2.68
N ARG A 58 13.43 -8.68 1.98
CA ARG A 58 13.76 -9.33 0.71
C ARG A 58 12.72 -8.97 -0.33
N VAL A 59 13.17 -8.62 -1.54
CA VAL A 59 12.30 -8.45 -2.70
C VAL A 59 12.11 -9.81 -3.37
N LYS A 60 10.87 -10.16 -3.65
CA LYS A 60 10.51 -11.37 -4.41
C LYS A 60 9.61 -11.00 -5.59
N PRO A 61 9.76 -11.67 -6.75
CA PRO A 61 8.77 -11.59 -7.80
C PRO A 61 7.44 -12.18 -7.28
N ALA A 62 6.33 -11.58 -7.68
CA ALA A 62 5.01 -12.05 -7.33
C ALA A 62 4.14 -12.14 -8.59
N GLN A 63 3.23 -13.09 -8.60
CA GLN A 63 2.26 -13.25 -9.67
C GLN A 63 0.89 -12.84 -9.14
N PHE A 64 0.39 -11.73 -9.64
CA PHE A 64 -0.97 -11.30 -9.42
C PHE A 64 -1.65 -11.17 -10.77
N GLU A 65 -2.87 -11.66 -10.87
CA GLU A 65 -3.67 -11.50 -12.09
C GLU A 65 -3.84 -10.00 -12.38
N GLY A 66 -3.55 -9.59 -13.60
CA GLY A 66 -3.59 -8.18 -13.99
C GLY A 66 -2.43 -7.29 -13.53
N LEU A 67 -1.47 -7.81 -12.75
CA LEU A 67 -0.26 -7.09 -12.33
C LEU A 67 1.00 -7.82 -12.84
N PRO A 68 1.33 -7.72 -14.15
CA PRO A 68 2.54 -8.34 -14.69
C PRO A 68 3.78 -7.73 -14.04
N GLN A 69 4.78 -8.54 -13.77
CA GLN A 69 6.06 -8.13 -13.14
C GLN A 69 5.91 -7.50 -11.74
N ALA A 70 4.87 -7.88 -11.00
CA ALA A 70 4.72 -7.43 -9.63
C ALA A 70 5.87 -7.95 -8.76
N HIS A 71 6.28 -7.12 -7.80
CA HIS A 71 7.21 -7.49 -6.74
C HIS A 71 6.53 -7.32 -5.39
N ILE A 72 6.90 -8.17 -4.45
CA ILE A 72 6.54 -8.01 -3.04
C ILE A 72 7.79 -7.81 -2.20
N LEU A 73 7.64 -7.03 -1.16
CA LEU A 73 8.63 -6.89 -0.10
C LEU A 73 8.22 -7.78 1.07
N VAL A 74 9.01 -8.78 1.35
CA VAL A 74 8.88 -9.64 2.53
C VAL A 74 9.81 -9.10 3.60
N CYS A 75 9.29 -8.61 4.72
CA CYS A 75 10.08 -8.02 5.79
C CYS A 75 9.96 -8.82 7.09
N ASP A 76 10.91 -8.61 8.01
CA ASP A 76 10.97 -9.29 9.31
C ASP A 76 9.98 -8.70 10.35
N GLY A 77 8.93 -7.99 9.88
CA GLY A 77 7.90 -7.39 10.73
C GLY A 77 8.31 -6.04 11.36
N ARG A 78 9.51 -5.57 11.08
CA ARG A 78 10.02 -4.27 11.53
C ARG A 78 10.83 -3.61 10.42
N CYS A 79 10.42 -2.41 10.04
CA CYS A 79 11.16 -1.59 9.07
C CYS A 79 11.42 -0.20 9.65
N PRO A 80 12.54 0.44 9.30
CA PRO A 80 12.73 1.86 9.54
C PRO A 80 11.58 2.64 8.89
N ARG A 81 10.97 3.58 9.64
CA ARG A 81 9.78 4.31 9.14
C ARG A 81 10.08 5.05 7.83
N ASP A 82 11.27 5.64 7.72
CA ASP A 82 11.67 6.39 6.53
C ASP A 82 11.92 5.50 5.30
N GLU A 83 12.23 4.22 5.52
CA GLU A 83 12.44 3.24 4.46
C GLU A 83 11.17 2.46 4.11
N ARG A 84 10.09 2.62 4.87
CA ARG A 84 8.83 1.88 4.67
C ARG A 84 8.32 2.04 3.23
N PRO A 85 8.00 0.94 2.53
CA PRO A 85 7.49 1.00 1.15
C PRO A 85 6.16 1.75 1.07
N LEU A 86 5.89 2.31 -0.11
CA LEU A 86 4.74 3.17 -0.33
C LEU A 86 3.41 2.44 -0.05
N ALA A 87 3.27 1.19 -0.49
CA ALA A 87 2.06 0.42 -0.22
C ALA A 87 1.81 0.21 1.29
N CYS A 88 2.87 0.04 2.11
CA CYS A 88 2.74 0.00 3.57
C CYS A 88 2.33 1.35 4.18
N ARG A 89 2.70 2.47 3.53
CA ARG A 89 2.28 3.82 3.97
C ARG A 89 0.82 4.09 3.63
N LEU A 90 0.34 3.56 2.51
CA LEU A 90 -1.04 3.66 2.06
C LEU A 90 -1.98 2.73 2.85
N PHE A 91 -1.48 1.57 3.29
CA PHE A 91 -2.32 0.56 3.96
C PHE A 91 -3.01 1.12 5.23
N PRO A 92 -4.30 0.88 5.43
CA PRO A 92 -5.19 -0.08 4.78
C PRO A 92 -6.03 0.49 3.61
N VAL A 93 -5.47 1.42 2.86
CA VAL A 93 -6.13 2.09 1.74
C VAL A 93 -5.56 1.59 0.41
N ALA A 94 -6.43 1.39 -0.57
CA ALA A 94 -6.11 1.02 -1.95
C ALA A 94 -6.70 2.05 -2.93
N PRO A 95 -6.20 2.11 -4.17
CA PRO A 95 -6.79 2.95 -5.21
C PRO A 95 -8.15 2.39 -5.64
N HIS A 96 -9.12 3.26 -5.84
CA HIS A 96 -10.36 2.97 -6.54
C HIS A 96 -10.47 3.86 -7.77
N LYS A 97 -10.50 3.25 -8.95
CA LYS A 97 -10.59 3.95 -10.23
C LYS A 97 -11.98 4.52 -10.45
N THR A 98 -12.05 5.79 -10.79
CA THR A 98 -13.29 6.51 -11.10
C THR A 98 -13.16 7.19 -12.46
N ALA A 99 -14.25 7.78 -12.98
CA ALA A 99 -14.20 8.57 -14.21
C ALA A 99 -13.25 9.81 -14.10
N GLY A 100 -13.03 10.32 -12.88
CA GLY A 100 -12.18 11.48 -12.61
C GLY A 100 -10.79 11.15 -12.07
N GLY A 101 -10.31 9.92 -12.20
CA GLY A 101 -8.99 9.50 -11.67
C GLY A 101 -9.13 8.45 -10.55
N PHE A 102 -8.19 8.45 -9.62
CA PHE A 102 -8.17 7.49 -8.51
C PHE A 102 -8.58 8.14 -7.20
N LYS A 103 -9.35 7.43 -6.40
CA LYS A 103 -9.72 7.83 -5.04
C LYS A 103 -9.27 6.80 -4.02
N ALA A 104 -9.07 7.25 -2.80
CA ALA A 104 -8.80 6.38 -1.66
C ALA A 104 -10.04 5.56 -1.30
N ALA A 105 -9.89 4.25 -1.25
CA ALA A 105 -10.90 3.31 -0.80
C ALA A 105 -10.28 2.30 0.17
N LEU A 106 -11.10 1.55 0.91
CA LEU A 106 -10.59 0.51 1.80
C LEU A 106 -10.00 -0.65 0.98
N ASP A 107 -8.77 -1.03 1.30
CA ASP A 107 -8.17 -2.26 0.77
C ASP A 107 -8.94 -3.48 1.30
N ARG A 108 -9.50 -4.28 0.39
CA ARG A 108 -10.31 -5.45 0.78
C ARG A 108 -9.51 -6.50 1.54
N ARG A 109 -8.22 -6.60 1.28
CA ARG A 109 -7.32 -7.51 2.01
C ARG A 109 -7.12 -7.08 3.46
N ALA A 110 -7.35 -5.80 3.77
CA ALA A 110 -7.21 -5.27 5.11
C ALA A 110 -8.17 -5.90 6.12
N PHE A 111 -9.31 -6.44 5.69
CA PHE A 111 -10.24 -7.12 6.61
C PHE A 111 -9.62 -8.33 7.30
N ALA A 112 -8.64 -8.98 6.67
CA ALA A 112 -7.95 -10.13 7.26
C ALA A 112 -6.94 -9.75 8.35
N VAL A 113 -6.39 -8.51 8.30
CA VAL A 113 -5.22 -8.17 9.13
C VAL A 113 -5.34 -6.85 9.90
N CYS A 114 -6.14 -5.89 9.43
CA CYS A 114 -6.24 -4.57 10.05
C CYS A 114 -7.51 -4.43 10.90
N PRO A 115 -7.42 -4.30 12.22
CA PRO A 115 -8.59 -4.14 13.08
C PRO A 115 -9.43 -2.90 12.76
N LEU A 116 -8.82 -1.88 12.13
CA LEU A 116 -9.52 -0.65 11.74
C LEU A 116 -10.41 -0.85 10.52
N ALA A 117 -10.15 -1.85 9.68
CA ALA A 117 -10.91 -2.10 8.45
C ALA A 117 -12.41 -2.32 8.71
N GLY A 118 -12.75 -2.99 9.80
CA GLY A 118 -14.13 -3.25 10.20
C GLY A 118 -14.96 -2.00 10.51
N TYR A 119 -14.31 -0.87 10.81
CA TYR A 119 -14.98 0.42 11.07
C TYR A 119 -15.16 1.27 9.81
N GLY A 120 -14.56 0.84 8.67
CA GLY A 120 -14.65 1.52 7.39
C GLY A 120 -13.83 2.82 7.30
N MET A 121 -13.89 3.46 6.13
CA MET A 121 -13.09 4.66 5.81
C MET A 121 -13.39 5.86 6.72
N SER A 122 -14.58 5.94 7.29
CA SER A 122 -14.98 7.05 8.19
C SER A 122 -14.23 7.04 9.53
N ALA A 123 -13.62 5.93 9.91
CA ALA A 123 -12.79 5.82 11.10
C ALA A 123 -11.36 6.34 10.91
N PHE A 124 -10.94 6.58 9.66
CA PHE A 124 -9.59 7.04 9.37
C PHE A 124 -9.47 8.56 9.45
N ASP A 125 -8.30 9.03 9.82
CA ASP A 125 -7.98 10.45 9.80
C ASP A 125 -8.18 11.02 8.39
N ARG A 126 -8.92 12.13 8.29
CA ARG A 126 -9.21 12.77 6.99
C ARG A 126 -7.96 13.27 6.29
N ALA A 127 -6.95 13.71 7.02
CA ALA A 127 -5.68 14.13 6.44
C ALA A 127 -4.97 12.96 5.77
N PHE A 128 -4.97 11.79 6.41
CA PHE A 128 -4.43 10.56 5.83
C PHE A 128 -5.18 10.15 4.55
N VAL A 129 -6.51 10.11 4.59
CA VAL A 129 -7.34 9.72 3.42
C VAL A 129 -7.13 10.68 2.25
N ASN A 130 -7.06 11.99 2.53
CA ASN A 130 -6.78 13.00 1.50
C ASN A 130 -5.37 12.84 0.91
N ALA A 131 -4.36 12.59 1.75
CA ALA A 131 -3.00 12.35 1.30
C ALA A 131 -2.88 11.08 0.45
N CYS A 132 -3.63 10.01 0.76
CA CYS A 132 -3.71 8.83 -0.09
C CYS A 132 -4.26 9.16 -1.49
N THR A 133 -5.33 9.94 -1.58
CA THR A 133 -5.88 10.38 -2.87
C THR A 133 -4.85 11.22 -3.65
N GLN A 134 -4.21 12.18 -3.00
CA GLN A 134 -3.16 13.00 -3.63
C GLN A 134 -1.96 12.16 -4.07
N ALA A 135 -1.60 11.14 -3.31
CA ALA A 135 -0.54 10.20 -3.69
C ALA A 135 -0.92 9.41 -4.96
N PHE A 136 -2.17 8.96 -5.08
CA PHE A 136 -2.64 8.32 -6.31
C PHE A 136 -2.66 9.28 -7.50
N ASP A 137 -3.03 10.54 -7.30
CA ASP A 137 -2.97 11.58 -8.35
C ASP A 137 -1.53 11.80 -8.81
N ALA A 138 -0.56 11.91 -7.89
CA ALA A 138 0.85 12.04 -8.22
C ALA A 138 1.38 10.82 -8.99
N LEU A 139 1.09 9.61 -8.52
CA LEU A 139 1.49 8.37 -9.16
C LEU A 139 0.89 8.21 -10.57
N SER A 140 -0.32 8.71 -10.80
CA SER A 140 -1.00 8.61 -12.09
C SER A 140 -0.34 9.45 -13.20
N GLN A 141 0.62 10.31 -12.87
CA GLN A 141 1.40 11.09 -13.86
C GLN A 141 2.45 10.23 -14.58
N ASP A 142 2.88 9.12 -13.99
CA ASP A 142 3.70 8.11 -14.63
C ASP A 142 2.82 7.02 -15.25
N ASP A 143 3.05 6.66 -16.51
CA ASP A 143 2.20 5.71 -17.24
C ASP A 143 2.21 4.32 -16.60
N GLU A 144 3.37 3.84 -16.19
CA GLU A 144 3.53 2.52 -15.58
C GLU A 144 2.88 2.46 -14.18
N CYS A 145 3.03 3.50 -13.37
CA CYS A 145 2.34 3.61 -12.09
C CYS A 145 0.81 3.72 -12.29
N ARG A 146 0.35 4.42 -13.31
CA ARG A 146 -1.08 4.54 -13.62
C ARG A 146 -1.68 3.20 -14.05
N GLU A 147 -0.97 2.41 -14.87
CA GLU A 147 -1.37 1.05 -15.22
C GLU A 147 -1.42 0.16 -13.98
N TYR A 148 -0.42 0.26 -13.13
CA TYR A 148 -0.37 -0.47 -11.86
C TYR A 148 -1.53 -0.11 -10.93
N LEU A 149 -1.85 1.17 -10.74
CA LEU A 149 -3.02 1.61 -9.96
C LEU A 149 -4.34 1.09 -10.55
N THR A 150 -4.44 1.04 -11.89
CA THR A 150 -5.62 0.50 -12.59
C THR A 150 -5.79 -0.99 -12.30
N ALA A 151 -4.71 -1.75 -12.42
CA ALA A 151 -4.72 -3.18 -12.15
C ALA A 151 -5.00 -3.48 -10.67
N TRP A 152 -4.40 -2.69 -9.76
CA TRP A 152 -4.68 -2.83 -8.32
C TRP A 152 -6.15 -2.53 -8.00
N SER A 153 -6.73 -1.48 -8.59
CA SER A 153 -8.17 -1.20 -8.41
C SER A 153 -9.04 -2.35 -8.90
N ALA A 154 -8.73 -2.94 -10.07
CA ALA A 154 -9.47 -4.08 -10.60
C ALA A 154 -9.37 -5.30 -9.67
N LEU A 155 -8.19 -5.56 -9.12
CA LEU A 155 -7.98 -6.62 -8.13
C LEU A 155 -8.86 -6.41 -6.88
N MET A 156 -8.99 -5.15 -6.40
CA MET A 156 -9.87 -4.85 -5.26
C MET A 156 -11.35 -5.09 -5.58
N ASP A 157 -11.77 -4.83 -6.82
CA ASP A 157 -13.13 -5.13 -7.28
C ASP A 157 -13.40 -6.64 -7.35
N GLU A 158 -12.40 -7.44 -7.67
CA GLU A 158 -12.49 -8.91 -7.64
C GLU A 158 -12.66 -9.44 -6.22
N TYR A 159 -11.86 -8.94 -5.28
CA TYR A 159 -12.01 -9.27 -3.87
C TYR A 159 -13.40 -8.89 -3.33
N ALA A 160 -13.96 -7.76 -3.78
CA ALA A 160 -15.29 -7.33 -3.37
C ALA A 160 -16.41 -8.25 -3.88
N ARG A 161 -16.21 -8.92 -5.01
CA ARG A 161 -17.19 -9.87 -5.59
C ARG A 161 -17.11 -11.26 -4.95
N GLY A 162 -15.98 -11.60 -4.35
CA GLY A 162 -15.77 -12.88 -3.67
C GLY A 162 -16.16 -12.89 -2.19
N LEU A 163 -16.49 -11.72 -1.63
CA LEU A 163 -16.97 -11.52 -0.27
C LEU A 163 -18.47 -11.29 -0.27
#